data_f04496183b51ac6fe99108f6423f0dec
#
_entry.id   f04496183b51ac6fe99108f6423f0dec
#
_cell.length_a   1.000
_cell.length_b   1.000
_cell.length_c   1.000
_cell.angle_alpha   90.00
_cell.angle_beta   90.00
_cell.angle_gamma   90.00
#
_symmetry.space_group_name_H-M   'P 1'
#
loop_
_entity.id
_entity.type
_entity.pdbx_description
1 polymer ?
#
loop_
_entity_poly.entity_id
_entity_poly.type
_entity_poly.pdbx_seq_one_letter_code
_entity_poly.pdbx_strand_id
1 'polypeptide(L)'
;MWKSEWAAQWSRWKIVSEGAGKEYQVPNSAWWINGEIVEKVLEFPMPVPIFYEHIMIDNQKMSASIGNVVYPKDWLEVASPELLRLFYNKRLMTTRSFSWKDLPILYDDYDQIAKVYFGDVKLENKKEESHYKRLFEVSHGKEVKKPVEMSFSHAAVIAQIFPNEEDAIKGMEKPG
;
A
#
# COMPACT_ATOMS: atom_id res chain seq x y z
N MET A 1 -16.39 -7.35 28.52
CA MET A 1 -16.10 -5.90 28.65
C MET A 1 -15.39 -5.32 27.41
N TRP A 2 -14.38 -5.98 26.85
CA TRP A 2 -13.68 -5.45 25.65
C TRP A 2 -14.57 -5.17 24.42
N LYS A 3 -15.73 -5.79 24.31
CA LYS A 3 -16.65 -5.56 23.21
C LYS A 3 -17.28 -4.16 23.14
N SER A 4 -17.23 -3.37 24.21
CA SER A 4 -17.73 -1.99 24.24
C SER A 4 -16.63 -0.93 24.22
N GLU A 5 -15.37 -1.33 24.27
CA GLU A 5 -14.25 -0.39 24.29
C GLU A 5 -14.12 0.41 22.99
N TRP A 6 -14.36 -0.22 21.84
CA TRP A 6 -14.34 0.47 20.56
C TRP A 6 -15.35 1.61 20.50
N ALA A 7 -16.58 1.36 20.89
CA ALA A 7 -17.61 2.39 20.94
C ALA A 7 -17.20 3.57 21.82
N ALA A 8 -16.64 3.30 23.00
CA ALA A 8 -16.14 4.32 23.90
C ALA A 8 -14.96 5.12 23.31
N GLN A 9 -14.03 4.44 22.67
CA GLN A 9 -12.89 5.05 21.99
C GLN A 9 -13.35 5.93 20.81
N TRP A 10 -14.25 5.42 19.98
CA TRP A 10 -14.80 6.17 18.84
C TRP A 10 -15.46 7.48 19.29
N SER A 11 -16.31 7.41 20.29
CA SER A 11 -16.97 8.59 20.86
C SER A 11 -15.99 9.53 21.54
N ARG A 12 -15.07 8.98 22.38
CA ARG A 12 -14.12 9.80 23.17
C ARG A 12 -13.11 10.55 22.30
N TRP A 13 -12.59 9.91 21.26
CA TRP A 13 -11.57 10.49 20.38
C TRP A 13 -12.11 11.04 19.06
N LYS A 14 -13.44 11.02 18.91
CA LYS A 14 -14.11 11.54 17.70
C LYS A 14 -13.59 10.86 16.42
N ILE A 15 -13.46 9.55 16.46
CA ILE A 15 -12.98 8.77 15.32
C ILE A 15 -14.04 8.80 14.20
N VAL A 16 -13.65 9.25 13.01
CA VAL A 16 -14.54 9.35 11.85
C VAL A 16 -14.34 8.20 10.85
N SER A 17 -13.20 7.53 10.90
CA SER A 17 -12.89 6.37 10.06
C SER A 17 -11.86 5.49 10.76
N GLU A 18 -11.98 4.18 10.61
CA GLU A 18 -11.04 3.22 11.20
C GLU A 18 -10.84 2.00 10.31
N GLY A 19 -9.59 1.50 10.31
CA GLY A 19 -9.25 0.25 9.65
C GLY A 19 -9.68 -0.97 10.46
N ALA A 20 -10.31 -1.94 9.81
CA ALA A 20 -10.69 -3.21 10.43
C ALA A 20 -10.41 -4.39 9.51
N GLY A 21 -10.00 -5.50 10.08
CA GLY A 21 -9.83 -6.74 9.31
C GLY A 21 -11.16 -7.18 8.65
N LYS A 22 -11.07 -7.81 7.51
CA LYS A 22 -12.21 -8.27 6.72
C LYS A 22 -13.17 -9.16 7.51
N GLU A 23 -12.68 -9.89 8.50
CA GLU A 23 -13.45 -10.73 9.40
C GLU A 23 -14.53 -9.95 10.18
N TYR A 24 -14.36 -8.65 10.35
CA TYR A 24 -15.33 -7.78 11.01
C TYR A 24 -16.50 -7.36 10.12
N GLN A 25 -16.50 -7.70 8.84
CA GLN A 25 -17.63 -7.45 7.94
C GLN A 25 -18.85 -8.33 8.22
N VAL A 26 -18.64 -9.48 8.84
CA VAL A 26 -19.75 -10.41 9.12
C VAL A 26 -20.77 -9.79 10.05
N PRO A 27 -22.09 -10.00 9.82
CA PRO A 27 -23.13 -9.50 10.70
C PRO A 27 -22.92 -9.92 12.16
N ASN A 28 -23.26 -9.04 13.07
CA ASN A 28 -23.08 -9.24 14.52
C ASN A 28 -21.64 -9.40 14.99
N SER A 29 -20.66 -9.03 14.16
CA SER A 29 -19.27 -8.92 14.62
C SER A 29 -19.12 -7.79 15.65
N ALA A 30 -17.96 -7.75 16.31
CA ALA A 30 -17.67 -6.69 17.26
C ALA A 30 -17.77 -5.28 16.63
N TRP A 31 -17.50 -5.13 15.33
CA TRP A 31 -17.64 -3.86 14.62
C TRP A 31 -19.09 -3.33 14.67
N TRP A 32 -20.05 -4.13 14.22
CA TRP A 32 -21.44 -3.74 14.15
C TRP A 32 -22.09 -3.57 15.52
N ILE A 33 -21.72 -4.43 16.48
CA ILE A 33 -22.20 -4.29 17.87
C ILE A 33 -21.72 -2.96 18.48
N ASN A 34 -20.45 -2.60 18.27
CA ASN A 34 -19.93 -1.31 18.74
C ASN A 34 -20.56 -0.14 17.96
N GLY A 35 -20.86 -0.30 16.67
CA GLY A 35 -21.63 0.67 15.90
C GLY A 35 -22.99 0.98 16.52
N GLU A 36 -23.75 -0.05 16.90
CA GLU A 36 -25.01 0.15 17.61
C GLU A 36 -24.85 0.84 18.97
N ILE A 37 -23.83 0.47 19.73
CA ILE A 37 -23.56 1.08 21.03
C ILE A 37 -23.18 2.57 20.86
N VAL A 38 -22.28 2.88 19.92
CA VAL A 38 -21.83 4.27 19.73
C VAL A 38 -22.95 5.18 19.26
N GLU A 39 -23.83 4.69 18.38
CA GLU A 39 -24.96 5.47 17.85
C GLU A 39 -26.12 5.58 18.85
N LYS A 40 -26.54 4.44 19.43
CA LYS A 40 -27.76 4.39 20.26
C LYS A 40 -27.54 4.79 21.72
N VAL A 41 -26.32 4.62 22.25
CA VAL A 41 -26.01 4.85 23.67
C VAL A 41 -25.13 6.07 23.88
N LEU A 42 -24.11 6.25 23.00
CA LEU A 42 -23.15 7.33 23.14
C LEU A 42 -23.47 8.52 22.22
N GLU A 43 -24.53 8.45 21.43
CA GLU A 43 -25.03 9.49 20.53
C GLU A 43 -23.93 10.07 19.61
N PHE A 44 -23.01 9.20 19.15
CA PHE A 44 -21.93 9.56 18.24
C PHE A 44 -21.99 8.68 16.99
N PRO A 45 -21.77 9.24 15.77
CA PRO A 45 -21.88 8.46 14.53
C PRO A 45 -20.83 7.34 14.48
N MET A 46 -21.22 6.20 13.97
CA MET A 46 -20.33 5.07 13.72
C MET A 46 -19.26 5.47 12.70
N PRO A 47 -17.97 5.18 12.95
CA PRO A 47 -16.92 5.43 11.99
C PRO A 47 -17.11 4.72 10.65
N VAL A 48 -16.64 5.35 9.56
CA VAL A 48 -16.61 4.70 8.25
C VAL A 48 -15.54 3.60 8.27
N PRO A 49 -15.88 2.33 8.03
CA PRO A 49 -14.90 1.25 8.04
C PRO A 49 -14.04 1.25 6.80
N ILE A 50 -12.73 1.00 6.97
CA ILE A 50 -11.81 0.65 5.90
C ILE A 50 -11.41 -0.80 6.13
N PHE A 51 -12.16 -1.71 5.51
CA PHE A 51 -11.86 -3.14 5.64
C PHE A 51 -10.63 -3.52 4.82
N TYR A 52 -9.76 -4.33 5.40
CA TYR A 52 -8.55 -4.84 4.76
C TYR A 52 -8.37 -6.33 5.01
N GLU A 53 -7.56 -6.96 4.17
CA GLU A 53 -7.20 -8.37 4.28
C GLU A 53 -5.72 -8.53 4.67
N HIS A 54 -5.36 -9.71 5.13
CA HIS A 54 -3.99 -10.02 5.53
C HIS A 54 -3.00 -9.93 4.36
N ILE A 55 -1.79 -9.49 4.69
CA ILE A 55 -0.62 -9.61 3.83
C ILE A 55 0.17 -10.82 4.31
N MET A 56 0.50 -11.68 3.36
CA MET A 56 1.35 -12.85 3.58
C MET A 56 2.76 -12.57 3.05
N ILE A 57 3.74 -13.22 3.61
CA ILE A 57 5.12 -13.24 3.13
C ILE A 57 5.42 -14.64 2.61
N ASP A 58 5.82 -14.75 1.34
CA ASP A 58 6.06 -16.02 0.66
C ASP A 58 4.91 -17.05 0.85
N ASN A 59 3.67 -16.56 0.70
CA ASN A 59 2.42 -17.31 0.91
C ASN A 59 2.18 -17.81 2.34
N GLN A 60 2.92 -17.30 3.32
CA GLN A 60 2.72 -17.60 4.72
C GLN A 60 2.23 -16.36 5.48
N LYS A 61 1.28 -16.55 6.40
CA LYS A 61 0.82 -15.46 7.25
C LYS A 61 1.98 -14.93 8.08
N MET A 62 2.16 -13.61 8.11
CA MET A 62 3.13 -12.97 8.99
C MET A 62 2.88 -13.33 10.45
N SER A 63 3.92 -13.75 11.13
CA SER A 63 3.87 -14.08 12.55
C SER A 63 5.22 -13.80 13.22
N ALA A 64 5.20 -13.04 14.30
CA ALA A 64 6.39 -12.74 15.07
C ALA A 64 7.05 -14.02 15.66
N SER A 65 6.25 -15.03 16.00
CA SER A 65 6.76 -16.32 16.52
C SER A 65 7.48 -17.15 15.46
N ILE A 66 7.16 -16.96 14.17
CA ILE A 66 7.83 -17.64 13.04
C ILE A 66 9.01 -16.81 12.55
N GLY A 67 9.07 -15.51 12.88
CA GLY A 67 10.15 -14.61 12.46
C GLY A 67 10.05 -14.15 11.00
N ASN A 68 8.90 -14.34 10.34
CA ASN A 68 8.67 -13.93 8.95
C ASN A 68 7.98 -12.56 8.82
N VAL A 69 8.14 -11.68 9.79
CA VAL A 69 7.56 -10.34 9.74
C VAL A 69 8.48 -9.40 8.96
N VAL A 70 7.94 -8.68 8.01
CA VAL A 70 8.60 -7.57 7.32
C VAL A 70 8.17 -6.27 8.02
N TYR A 71 9.11 -5.59 8.64
CA TYR A 71 8.85 -4.29 9.25
C TYR A 71 8.97 -3.16 8.21
N PRO A 72 8.25 -2.05 8.39
CA PRO A 72 8.40 -0.89 7.50
C PRO A 72 9.84 -0.40 7.35
N LYS A 73 10.66 -0.50 8.39
CA LYS A 73 12.08 -0.14 8.34
C LYS A 73 12.85 -1.02 7.34
N ASP A 74 12.59 -2.34 7.34
CA ASP A 74 13.28 -3.28 6.44
C ASP A 74 12.89 -3.00 4.97
N TRP A 75 11.63 -2.59 4.77
CA TRP A 75 11.19 -2.13 3.46
C TRP A 75 11.92 -0.88 3.00
N LEU A 76 12.04 0.14 3.87
CA LEU A 76 12.63 1.43 3.54
C LEU A 76 14.15 1.36 3.27
N GLU A 77 14.80 0.26 3.62
CA GLU A 77 16.20 0.00 3.26
C GLU A 77 16.37 -0.34 1.76
N VAL A 78 15.33 -0.86 1.10
CA VAL A 78 15.41 -1.39 -0.28
C VAL A 78 14.38 -0.79 -1.24
N ALA A 79 13.37 -0.11 -0.73
CA ALA A 79 12.29 0.43 -1.55
C ALA A 79 11.69 1.71 -0.94
N SER A 80 11.12 2.55 -1.81
CA SER A 80 10.51 3.79 -1.37
C SER A 80 9.19 3.57 -0.63
N PRO A 81 8.76 4.53 0.22
CA PRO A 81 7.46 4.46 0.88
C PRO A 81 6.28 4.53 -0.10
N GLU A 82 6.46 5.09 -1.28
CA GLU A 82 5.46 5.15 -2.34
C GLU A 82 5.12 3.77 -2.87
N LEU A 83 6.13 2.91 -3.06
CA LEU A 83 5.93 1.53 -3.46
C LEU A 83 5.16 0.72 -2.39
N LEU A 84 5.47 0.94 -1.11
CA LEU A 84 4.75 0.28 -0.03
C LEU A 84 3.28 0.70 -0.03
N ARG A 85 3.01 1.99 -0.18
CA ARG A 85 1.64 2.51 -0.27
C ARG A 85 0.92 2.00 -1.51
N LEU A 86 1.60 1.92 -2.66
CA LEU A 86 1.04 1.31 -3.86
C LEU A 86 0.65 -0.15 -3.61
N PHE A 87 1.57 -0.93 -3.04
CA PHE A 87 1.34 -2.33 -2.72
C PHE A 87 0.11 -2.50 -1.81
N TYR A 88 -0.06 -1.66 -0.79
CA TYR A 88 -1.23 -1.69 0.10
C TYR A 88 -2.51 -1.25 -0.61
N ASN A 89 -2.49 -0.18 -1.38
CA ASN A 89 -3.69 0.41 -1.97
C ASN A 89 -4.21 -0.34 -3.19
N LYS A 90 -3.36 -1.13 -3.86
CA LYS A 90 -3.72 -1.82 -5.11
C LYS A 90 -4.90 -2.80 -4.94
N ARG A 91 -5.04 -3.45 -3.78
CA ARG A 91 -6.14 -4.40 -3.48
C ARG A 91 -6.35 -4.56 -1.98
N LEU A 92 -7.09 -3.68 -1.35
CA LEU A 92 -7.31 -3.69 0.11
C LEU A 92 -8.04 -4.94 0.63
N MET A 93 -9.05 -5.42 -0.12
CA MET A 93 -9.97 -6.48 0.31
C MET A 93 -9.58 -7.88 -0.12
N THR A 94 -8.36 -8.06 -0.62
CA THR A 94 -7.88 -9.36 -1.14
C THR A 94 -6.59 -9.75 -0.43
N THR A 95 -6.53 -10.96 0.09
CA THR A 95 -5.26 -11.53 0.60
C THR A 95 -4.20 -11.47 -0.47
N ARG A 96 -3.03 -10.97 -0.11
CA ARG A 96 -1.88 -10.84 -1.01
C ARG A 96 -0.67 -11.44 -0.37
N SER A 97 0.18 -12.01 -1.19
CA SER A 97 1.51 -12.42 -0.78
C SER A 97 2.53 -11.45 -1.36
N PHE A 98 3.52 -11.09 -0.56
CA PHE A 98 4.70 -10.37 -0.96
C PHE A 98 5.92 -11.30 -0.86
N SER A 99 6.80 -11.23 -1.83
CA SER A 99 8.14 -11.80 -1.78
C SER A 99 9.14 -10.73 -2.18
N TRP A 100 10.31 -10.70 -1.57
CA TRP A 100 11.38 -9.80 -1.99
C TRP A 100 11.80 -10.01 -3.45
N LYS A 101 11.57 -11.22 -3.99
CA LYS A 101 11.80 -11.55 -5.41
C LYS A 101 10.85 -10.79 -6.35
N ASP A 102 9.70 -10.36 -5.85
CA ASP A 102 8.68 -9.66 -6.64
C ASP A 102 8.89 -8.15 -6.65
N LEU A 103 9.89 -7.65 -5.92
CA LEU A 103 10.17 -6.22 -5.84
C LEU A 103 10.40 -5.55 -7.21
N PRO A 104 11.16 -6.14 -8.16
CA PRO A 104 11.28 -5.59 -9.51
C PRO A 104 9.94 -5.42 -10.23
N ILE A 105 9.05 -6.40 -10.10
CA ILE A 105 7.71 -6.37 -10.71
C ILE A 105 6.88 -5.22 -10.11
N LEU A 106 7.02 -4.97 -8.81
CA LEU A 106 6.31 -3.88 -8.15
C LEU A 106 6.82 -2.50 -8.63
N TYR A 107 8.13 -2.37 -8.91
CA TYR A 107 8.69 -1.17 -9.52
C TYR A 107 8.16 -0.97 -10.96
N ASP A 108 8.13 -2.03 -11.77
CA ASP A 108 7.58 -1.95 -13.13
C ASP A 108 6.09 -1.56 -13.12
N ASP A 109 5.30 -2.11 -12.21
CA ASP A 109 3.90 -1.73 -11.98
C ASP A 109 3.79 -0.24 -11.62
N TYR A 110 4.65 0.25 -10.74
CA TYR A 110 4.68 1.64 -10.32
C TYR A 110 5.00 2.57 -11.49
N ASP A 111 6.02 2.25 -12.29
CA ASP A 111 6.42 3.02 -13.47
C ASP A 111 5.30 3.08 -14.51
N GLN A 112 4.59 1.97 -14.74
CA GLN A 112 3.43 1.97 -15.65
C GLN A 112 2.31 2.87 -15.15
N ILE A 113 1.99 2.81 -13.87
CA ILE A 113 0.97 3.67 -13.25
C ILE A 113 1.39 5.14 -13.32
N ALA A 114 2.67 5.44 -13.09
CA ALA A 114 3.23 6.78 -13.22
C ALA A 114 3.11 7.32 -14.66
N LYS A 115 3.47 6.52 -15.67
CA LYS A 115 3.34 6.88 -17.09
C LYS A 115 1.88 7.22 -17.47
N VAL A 116 0.91 6.47 -16.94
CA VAL A 116 -0.52 6.78 -17.16
C VAL A 116 -0.90 8.08 -16.45
N TYR A 117 -0.40 8.31 -15.23
CA TYR A 117 -0.69 9.53 -14.47
C TYR A 117 -0.17 10.78 -15.17
N PHE A 118 1.07 10.76 -15.65
CA PHE A 118 1.70 11.89 -16.37
C PHE A 118 1.26 12.01 -17.84
N GLY A 119 0.48 11.06 -18.35
CA GLY A 119 -0.05 11.09 -19.71
C GLY A 119 0.90 10.60 -20.79
N ASP A 120 2.02 9.98 -20.41
CA ASP A 120 2.97 9.35 -21.33
C ASP A 120 2.34 8.09 -21.99
N VAL A 121 1.42 7.43 -21.27
CA VAL A 121 0.63 6.31 -21.77
C VAL A 121 -0.85 6.61 -21.58
N LYS A 122 -1.64 6.39 -22.63
CA LYS A 122 -3.10 6.49 -22.59
C LYS A 122 -3.71 5.10 -22.64
N LEU A 123 -4.67 4.85 -21.73
CA LEU A 123 -5.42 3.61 -21.74
C LEU A 123 -6.73 3.80 -22.53
N GLU A 124 -7.16 2.77 -23.26
CA GLU A 124 -8.44 2.77 -23.95
C GLU A 124 -9.62 2.83 -22.98
N ASN A 125 -9.48 2.13 -21.85
CA ASN A 125 -10.48 2.11 -20.80
C ASN A 125 -10.33 3.31 -19.85
N LYS A 126 -11.20 4.31 -20.00
CA LYS A 126 -11.19 5.52 -19.17
C LYS A 126 -11.39 5.26 -17.66
N LYS A 127 -12.11 4.18 -17.29
CA LYS A 127 -12.30 3.84 -15.88
C LYS A 127 -10.99 3.32 -15.27
N GLU A 128 -10.26 2.52 -16.02
CA GLU A 128 -8.96 2.00 -15.63
C GLU A 128 -7.92 3.12 -15.56
N GLU A 129 -7.91 4.03 -16.54
CA GLU A 129 -7.05 5.21 -16.53
C GLU A 129 -7.29 6.07 -15.28
N SER A 130 -8.56 6.35 -14.97
CA SER A 130 -8.93 7.10 -13.76
C SER A 130 -8.53 6.38 -12.48
N HIS A 131 -8.68 5.06 -12.44
CA HIS A 131 -8.25 4.25 -11.30
C HIS A 131 -6.74 4.32 -11.09
N TYR A 132 -5.93 4.20 -12.14
CA TYR A 132 -4.46 4.29 -12.06
C TYR A 132 -4.01 5.67 -11.62
N LYS A 133 -4.61 6.74 -12.15
CA LYS A 133 -4.33 8.11 -11.71
C LYS A 133 -4.60 8.29 -10.21
N ARG A 134 -5.76 7.80 -9.76
CA ARG A 134 -6.11 7.88 -8.33
C ARG A 134 -5.19 7.03 -7.45
N LEU A 135 -4.82 5.84 -7.91
CA LEU A 135 -3.90 4.95 -7.20
C LEU A 135 -2.53 5.59 -7.04
N PHE A 136 -2.02 6.26 -8.09
CA PHE A 136 -0.78 7.01 -8.03
C PHE A 136 -0.83 8.15 -7.02
N GLU A 137 -1.88 8.98 -7.05
CA GLU A 137 -2.08 10.09 -6.12
C GLU A 137 -2.07 9.64 -4.65
N VAL A 138 -2.82 8.58 -4.31
CA VAL A 138 -2.90 8.10 -2.92
C VAL A 138 -1.60 7.42 -2.47
N SER A 139 -0.80 6.94 -3.40
CA SER A 139 0.50 6.34 -3.09
C SER A 139 1.59 7.38 -2.89
N HIS A 140 1.56 8.49 -3.62
CA HIS A 140 2.56 9.57 -3.55
C HIS A 140 2.37 10.56 -2.39
N GLY A 141 1.14 10.83 -2.00
CA GLY A 141 0.84 11.88 -1.04
C GLY A 141 0.89 13.29 -1.65
N LYS A 142 1.46 14.28 -0.94
CA LYS A 142 1.32 15.70 -1.32
C LYS A 142 2.26 16.17 -2.43
N GLU A 143 3.45 15.59 -2.53
CA GLU A 143 4.44 16.00 -3.54
C GLU A 143 4.59 14.92 -4.60
N VAL A 144 4.06 15.19 -5.78
CA VAL A 144 4.12 14.27 -6.91
C VAL A 144 5.28 14.69 -7.81
N LYS A 145 6.30 13.85 -7.91
CA LYS A 145 7.42 14.04 -8.85
C LYS A 145 7.37 12.97 -9.93
N LYS A 146 7.65 13.36 -11.17
CA LYS A 146 7.78 12.38 -12.26
C LYS A 146 8.97 11.47 -11.96
N PRO A 147 8.80 10.14 -11.98
CA PRO A 147 9.92 9.21 -11.81
C PRO A 147 10.95 9.38 -12.93
N VAL A 148 12.17 8.97 -12.66
CA VAL A 148 13.22 8.90 -13.68
C VAL A 148 12.82 7.84 -14.71
N GLU A 149 13.07 8.14 -16.00
CA GLU A 149 12.72 7.23 -17.12
C GLU A 149 13.72 6.07 -17.23
N MET A 150 13.89 5.33 -16.16
CA MET A 150 14.73 4.13 -16.12
C MET A 150 14.04 3.02 -15.36
N SER A 151 13.95 1.83 -15.94
CA SER A 151 13.39 0.70 -15.23
C SER A 151 14.29 0.26 -14.08
N PHE A 152 13.66 -0.20 -12.99
CA PHE A 152 14.39 -0.77 -11.84
C PHE A 152 15.33 -1.90 -12.27
N SER A 153 14.87 -2.79 -13.14
CA SER A 153 15.69 -3.90 -13.65
C SER A 153 16.95 -3.41 -14.36
N HIS A 154 16.86 -2.36 -15.16
CA HIS A 154 18.02 -1.77 -15.85
C HIS A 154 18.98 -1.14 -14.84
N ALA A 155 18.49 -0.33 -13.91
CA ALA A 155 19.30 0.24 -12.84
C ALA A 155 20.02 -0.82 -12.01
N ALA A 156 19.32 -1.92 -11.68
CA ALA A 156 19.87 -3.03 -10.93
C ALA A 156 20.99 -3.77 -11.68
N VAL A 157 20.87 -3.94 -12.99
CA VAL A 157 21.93 -4.52 -13.83
C VAL A 157 23.16 -3.60 -13.87
N ILE A 158 22.95 -2.30 -14.08
CA ILE A 158 24.07 -1.32 -14.09
C ILE A 158 24.78 -1.32 -12.73
N ALA A 159 24.04 -1.31 -11.62
CA ALA A 159 24.63 -1.33 -10.28
C ALA A 159 25.43 -2.62 -9.99
N GLN A 160 25.14 -3.73 -10.68
CA GLN A 160 25.95 -4.96 -10.57
C GLN A 160 27.20 -4.94 -11.42
N ILE A 161 27.21 -4.18 -12.53
CA ILE A 161 28.35 -4.10 -13.45
C ILE A 161 29.39 -3.11 -12.94
N PHE A 162 28.94 -2.00 -12.37
CA PHE A 162 29.84 -0.92 -11.94
C PHE A 162 30.12 -1.01 -10.42
N PRO A 163 31.43 -0.98 -10.03
CA PRO A 163 31.82 -1.21 -8.63
C PRO A 163 31.56 -0.02 -7.70
N ASN A 164 31.28 1.15 -8.26
CA ASN A 164 31.00 2.37 -7.49
C ASN A 164 29.84 3.18 -8.09
N GLU A 165 29.29 4.05 -7.27
CA GLU A 165 28.09 4.84 -7.61
C GLU A 165 28.36 5.82 -8.77
N GLU A 166 29.52 6.46 -8.81
CA GLU A 166 29.84 7.45 -9.86
C GLU A 166 29.92 6.81 -11.26
N ASP A 167 30.50 5.64 -11.37
CA ASP A 167 30.60 4.91 -12.65
C ASP A 167 29.23 4.32 -13.03
N ALA A 168 28.43 3.88 -12.06
CA ALA A 168 27.06 3.45 -12.29
C ALA A 168 26.20 4.58 -12.86
N ILE A 169 26.26 5.78 -12.27
CA ILE A 169 25.53 6.97 -12.75
C ILE A 169 25.95 7.31 -14.18
N LYS A 170 27.24 7.35 -14.48
CA LYS A 170 27.75 7.58 -15.85
C LYS A 170 27.31 6.50 -16.83
N GLY A 171 27.18 5.26 -16.36
CA GLY A 171 26.62 4.16 -17.15
C GLY A 171 25.15 4.34 -17.49
N MET A 172 24.38 4.94 -16.58
CA MET A 172 22.96 5.26 -16.77
C MET A 172 22.72 6.41 -17.75
N GLU A 173 23.65 7.35 -17.86
CA GLU A 173 23.52 8.53 -18.74
C GLU A 173 23.87 8.23 -20.22
N LYS A 174 24.45 7.08 -20.52
CA LYS A 174 24.75 6.70 -21.91
C LYS A 174 23.48 6.14 -22.57
N PRO A 175 22.97 6.79 -23.65
CA PRO A 175 21.92 6.20 -24.44
C PRO A 175 22.42 4.89 -25.07
N GLY A 176 21.63 3.82 -24.91
CA GLY A 176 21.87 2.55 -25.54
C GLY A 176 21.62 2.58 -27.06
#